data_5cbe034ab4b604d635a79367aa533456
#
_entry.id   5cbe034ab4b604d635a79367aa533456
#
_cell.length_a   1.000
_cell.length_b   1.000
_cell.length_c   1.000
_cell.angle_alpha   90.00
_cell.angle_beta   90.00
_cell.angle_gamma   90.00
#
_symmetry.space_group_name_H-M   'P 1'
#
loop_
_entity.id
_entity.type
_entity.pdbx_description
1 polymer ?
#
loop_
_entity_poly.entity_id
_entity_poly.type
_entity_poly.pdbx_seq_one_letter_code
_entity_poly.pdbx_strand_id
1 'polypeptide(L)'
;ADLEQKPDYKGLYVFKFDQTGKDLEGLKAWTRSFVAATEVARMVSTRVMNKFVGAQIGDKDMVETYMEEVAKILAVAEYAGARQKADFWVLMQPFTDEGKLADKYYRYLLLYTVPREQIDAAIQRALADQDKKAKPKTEEEQTARDRVKELFDEGL
;
A
#
# COMPACT_ATOMS: atom_id res chain seq x y z
N ALA A 1 3.78 -12.88 -4.10
CA ALA A 1 3.13 -13.40 -2.92
C ALA A 1 4.23 -13.88 -1.97
N ASP A 2 4.08 -13.74 -0.70
CA ASP A 2 4.59 -14.55 0.40
C ASP A 2 5.93 -14.17 1.06
N LEU A 3 6.50 -13.01 0.76
CA LEU A 3 7.60 -12.50 1.60
C LEU A 3 7.12 -12.27 3.04
N GLU A 4 5.90 -11.79 3.20
CA GLU A 4 5.30 -11.49 4.51
C GLU A 4 5.06 -12.73 5.38
N GLN A 5 5.07 -13.93 4.78
CA GLN A 5 4.95 -15.21 5.49
C GLN A 5 6.29 -15.78 5.96
N LYS A 6 7.41 -15.23 5.43
CA LYS A 6 8.75 -15.70 5.82
C LYS A 6 9.11 -15.20 7.23
N PRO A 7 9.87 -15.97 8.02
CA PRO A 7 10.26 -15.59 9.38
C PRO A 7 10.91 -14.21 9.49
N ASP A 8 11.73 -13.82 8.49
CA ASP A 8 12.45 -12.54 8.47
C ASP A 8 11.55 -11.32 8.30
N TYR A 9 10.29 -11.54 7.89
CA TYR A 9 9.29 -10.52 7.69
C TYR A 9 8.10 -10.62 8.65
N LYS A 10 8.23 -11.47 9.68
CA LYS A 10 7.17 -11.62 10.69
C LYS A 10 6.86 -10.28 11.35
N GLY A 11 5.57 -9.93 11.41
CA GLY A 11 5.13 -8.67 11.99
C GLY A 11 5.34 -7.44 11.11
N LEU A 12 5.69 -7.63 9.83
CA LEU A 12 5.91 -6.56 8.87
C LEU A 12 4.95 -6.69 7.67
N TYR A 13 4.56 -5.56 7.12
CA TYR A 13 4.05 -5.48 5.75
C TYR A 13 5.19 -5.13 4.81
N VAL A 14 5.19 -5.74 3.63
CA VAL A 14 6.24 -5.57 2.63
C VAL A 14 5.70 -4.82 1.41
N PHE A 15 6.41 -3.78 1.02
CA PHE A 15 6.14 -2.97 -0.16
C PHE A 15 7.32 -3.09 -1.13
N LYS A 16 7.00 -3.27 -2.41
CA LYS A 16 7.98 -3.38 -3.49
C LYS A 16 7.90 -2.16 -4.38
N PHE A 17 9.04 -1.56 -4.62
CA PHE A 17 9.19 -0.48 -5.59
C PHE A 17 10.07 -0.97 -6.72
N ASP A 18 9.65 -0.70 -7.95
CA ASP A 18 10.32 -1.10 -9.17
C ASP A 18 10.40 0.13 -10.07
N GLN A 19 11.61 0.66 -10.21
CA GLN A 19 11.86 1.89 -10.93
C GLN A 19 12.94 1.68 -11.98
N THR A 20 12.88 2.45 -13.06
CA THR A 20 13.88 2.42 -14.14
C THR A 20 14.49 3.80 -14.34
N GLY A 21 15.75 3.82 -14.78
CA GLY A 21 16.46 5.06 -15.07
C GLY A 21 17.80 4.82 -15.73
N LYS A 22 18.40 5.87 -16.28
CA LYS A 22 19.69 5.80 -16.98
C LYS A 22 20.89 5.96 -16.04
N ASP A 23 20.71 6.62 -14.91
CA ASP A 23 21.72 6.81 -13.86
C ASP A 23 21.35 6.00 -12.60
N LEU A 24 22.18 5.02 -12.25
CA LEU A 24 21.89 4.12 -11.13
C LEU A 24 21.89 4.83 -9.78
N GLU A 25 22.84 5.69 -9.51
CA GLU A 25 22.93 6.35 -8.20
C GLU A 25 21.80 7.37 -8.00
N GLY A 26 21.46 8.12 -9.05
CA GLY A 26 20.30 9.00 -9.06
C GLY A 26 18.99 8.23 -8.88
N LEU A 27 18.85 7.08 -9.56
CA LEU A 27 17.68 6.20 -9.44
C LEU A 27 17.52 5.64 -8.03
N LYS A 28 18.62 5.17 -7.40
CA LYS A 28 18.61 4.70 -6.01
C LYS A 28 18.20 5.82 -5.04
N ALA A 29 18.82 6.99 -5.17
CA ALA A 29 18.53 8.14 -4.31
C ALA A 29 17.07 8.59 -4.44
N TRP A 30 16.57 8.69 -5.67
CA TRP A 30 15.18 9.04 -5.97
C TRP A 30 14.20 8.03 -5.36
N THR A 31 14.43 6.74 -5.59
CA THR A 31 13.53 5.68 -5.11
C THR A 31 13.48 5.62 -3.59
N ARG A 32 14.62 5.71 -2.93
CA ARG A 32 14.71 5.63 -1.46
C ARG A 32 14.13 6.86 -0.77
N SER A 33 14.42 8.05 -1.29
CA SER A 33 14.10 9.30 -0.61
C SER A 33 12.74 9.88 -1.00
N PHE A 34 12.32 9.65 -2.23
CA PHE A 34 11.07 10.24 -2.73
C PHE A 34 9.99 9.20 -2.97
N VAL A 35 10.26 8.16 -3.76
CA VAL A 35 9.24 7.16 -4.12
C VAL A 35 8.77 6.41 -2.88
N ALA A 36 9.68 5.89 -2.07
CA ALA A 36 9.30 5.14 -0.87
C ALA A 36 8.51 6.01 0.14
N ALA A 37 8.92 7.26 0.32
CA ALA A 37 8.25 8.17 1.25
C ALA A 37 6.81 8.52 0.83
N THR A 38 6.56 8.64 -0.48
CA THR A 38 5.24 9.06 -1.01
C THR A 38 4.34 7.87 -1.36
N GLU A 39 4.91 6.76 -1.81
CA GLU A 39 4.15 5.64 -2.36
C GLU A 39 3.69 4.62 -1.31
N VAL A 40 4.37 4.50 -0.16
CA VAL A 40 3.96 3.56 0.90
C VAL A 40 2.53 3.84 1.34
N ALA A 41 2.19 5.08 1.67
CA ALA A 41 0.85 5.45 2.10
C ALA A 41 -0.20 5.17 1.01
N ARG A 42 0.12 5.46 -0.24
CA ARG A 42 -0.76 5.15 -1.37
C ARG A 42 -0.97 3.64 -1.55
N MET A 43 0.09 2.85 -1.40
CA MET A 43 -0.01 1.39 -1.48
C MET A 43 -0.83 0.80 -0.33
N VAL A 44 -0.72 1.34 0.88
CA VAL A 44 -1.58 0.96 2.02
C VAL A 44 -3.03 1.26 1.69
N SER A 45 -3.34 2.46 1.25
CA SER A 45 -4.70 2.86 0.83
C SER A 45 -5.26 1.92 -0.25
N THR A 46 -4.45 1.58 -1.25
CA THR A 46 -4.84 0.65 -2.32
C THR A 46 -5.11 -0.76 -1.79
N ARG A 47 -4.26 -1.28 -0.90
CA ARG A 47 -4.47 -2.60 -0.28
C ARG A 47 -5.76 -2.64 0.54
N VAL A 48 -6.05 -1.58 1.31
CA VAL A 48 -7.28 -1.44 2.09
C VAL A 48 -8.50 -1.51 1.17
N MET A 49 -8.51 -0.73 0.09
CA MET A 49 -9.62 -0.75 -0.86
C MET A 49 -9.78 -2.09 -1.55
N ASN A 50 -8.68 -2.75 -1.93
CA ASN A 50 -8.73 -4.08 -2.55
C ASN A 50 -9.30 -5.13 -1.59
N LYS A 51 -8.91 -5.09 -0.31
CA LYS A 51 -9.47 -5.99 0.71
C LYS A 51 -10.97 -5.74 0.92
N PHE A 52 -11.38 -4.48 1.00
CA PHE A 52 -12.78 -4.09 1.12
C PHE A 52 -13.62 -4.58 -0.07
N VAL A 53 -13.19 -4.29 -1.29
CA VAL A 53 -13.88 -4.70 -2.51
C VAL A 53 -13.98 -6.24 -2.60
N GLY A 54 -12.90 -6.94 -2.28
CA GLY A 54 -12.85 -8.41 -2.31
C GLY A 54 -13.76 -9.07 -1.28
N ALA A 55 -14.06 -8.41 -0.18
CA ALA A 55 -14.92 -8.93 0.88
C ALA A 55 -16.41 -8.87 0.56
N GLN A 56 -16.82 -8.12 -0.46
CA GLN A 56 -18.22 -7.98 -0.90
C GLN A 56 -19.18 -7.63 0.25
N ILE A 57 -18.80 -6.68 1.10
CA ILE A 57 -19.58 -6.29 2.28
C ILE A 57 -20.79 -5.45 1.86
N GLY A 58 -21.99 -6.00 2.08
CA GLY A 58 -23.26 -5.29 1.95
C GLY A 58 -23.56 -4.77 0.55
N ASP A 59 -24.48 -3.82 0.47
CA ASP A 59 -24.71 -3.05 -0.73
C ASP A 59 -23.53 -2.06 -0.90
N LYS A 60 -22.85 -2.15 -2.03
CA LYS A 60 -21.66 -1.37 -2.37
C LYS A 60 -21.87 0.13 -2.11
N ASP A 61 -23.05 0.63 -2.47
CA ASP A 61 -23.35 2.06 -2.38
C ASP A 61 -23.45 2.58 -0.93
N MET A 62 -23.73 1.70 0.05
CA MET A 62 -23.90 2.11 1.46
C MET A 62 -22.58 2.50 2.13
N VAL A 63 -21.47 1.81 1.81
CA VAL A 63 -20.19 1.99 2.49
C VAL A 63 -19.07 2.42 1.55
N GLU A 64 -19.33 2.57 0.25
CA GLU A 64 -18.31 2.97 -0.72
C GLU A 64 -17.73 4.36 -0.37
N THR A 65 -18.58 5.36 -0.18
CA THR A 65 -18.14 6.71 0.20
C THR A 65 -17.41 6.72 1.53
N TYR A 66 -17.90 5.97 2.51
CA TYR A 66 -17.23 5.78 3.80
C TYR A 66 -15.81 5.22 3.62
N MET A 67 -15.64 4.18 2.82
CA MET A 67 -14.33 3.57 2.58
C MET A 67 -13.43 4.45 1.71
N GLU A 68 -13.96 5.19 0.76
CA GLU A 68 -13.19 6.17 -0.01
C GLU A 68 -12.58 7.25 0.89
N GLU A 69 -13.34 7.76 1.86
CA GLU A 69 -12.83 8.74 2.82
C GLU A 69 -11.77 8.13 3.76
N VAL A 70 -11.96 6.88 4.20
CA VAL A 70 -10.94 6.13 4.95
C VAL A 70 -9.66 5.98 4.12
N ALA A 71 -9.78 5.59 2.86
CA ALA A 71 -8.65 5.44 1.94
C ALA A 71 -7.89 6.76 1.73
N LYS A 72 -8.58 7.90 1.63
CA LYS A 72 -7.96 9.24 1.53
C LYS A 72 -7.14 9.58 2.77
N ILE A 73 -7.63 9.26 3.97
CA ILE A 73 -6.90 9.48 5.22
C ILE A 73 -5.60 8.64 5.21
N LEU A 74 -5.69 7.37 4.81
CA LEU A 74 -4.54 6.46 4.79
C LEU A 74 -3.52 6.83 3.70
N ALA A 75 -3.95 7.40 2.58
CA ALA A 75 -3.09 7.77 1.46
C ALA A 75 -2.12 8.92 1.78
N VAL A 76 -2.37 9.68 2.84
CA VAL A 76 -1.52 10.79 3.30
C VAL A 76 -0.93 10.54 4.69
N ALA A 77 -1.15 9.37 5.27
CA ALA A 77 -0.63 9.01 6.59
C ALA A 77 0.88 8.73 6.55
N GLU A 78 1.54 9.00 7.65
CA GLU A 78 2.92 8.60 7.90
C GLU A 78 2.95 7.37 8.81
N TYR A 79 3.80 6.41 8.48
CA TYR A 79 3.92 5.16 9.23
C TYR A 79 5.27 5.07 9.92
N ALA A 80 5.27 5.07 11.24
CA ALA A 80 6.49 4.92 12.03
C ALA A 80 7.15 3.56 11.80
N GLY A 81 8.48 3.51 11.87
CA GLY A 81 9.26 2.29 11.67
C GLY A 81 9.33 1.80 10.23
N ALA A 82 8.83 2.58 9.27
CA ALA A 82 8.98 2.31 7.85
C ALA A 82 10.46 2.41 7.44
N ARG A 83 11.00 1.37 6.78
CA ARG A 83 12.41 1.32 6.42
C ARG A 83 12.71 0.42 5.22
N GLN A 84 13.82 0.71 4.55
CA GLN A 84 14.40 -0.18 3.55
C GLN A 84 14.84 -1.49 4.20
N LYS A 85 14.48 -2.61 3.61
CA LYS A 85 14.89 -3.96 4.04
C LYS A 85 15.95 -4.56 3.13
N ALA A 86 15.78 -4.44 1.82
CA ALA A 86 16.69 -4.94 0.81
C ALA A 86 16.53 -4.16 -0.49
N ASP A 87 17.54 -4.22 -1.33
CA ASP A 87 17.48 -3.71 -2.69
C ASP A 87 18.24 -4.60 -3.68
N PHE A 88 17.89 -4.43 -4.94
CA PHE A 88 18.51 -5.13 -6.04
C PHE A 88 18.42 -4.30 -7.32
N TRP A 89 19.41 -4.40 -8.19
CA TRP A 89 19.39 -3.73 -9.47
C TRP A 89 19.98 -4.59 -10.59
N VAL A 90 19.53 -4.32 -11.80
CA VAL A 90 20.05 -4.94 -13.02
C VAL A 90 20.25 -3.88 -14.09
N LEU A 91 21.27 -4.08 -14.92
CA LEU A 91 21.44 -3.32 -16.15
C LEU A 91 20.70 -4.05 -17.27
N MET A 92 19.76 -3.36 -17.89
CA MET A 92 18.93 -3.87 -18.97
C MET A 92 19.37 -3.28 -20.30
N GLN A 93 19.42 -4.11 -21.32
CA GLN A 93 19.58 -3.67 -22.70
C GLN A 93 18.67 -4.50 -23.60
N PRO A 94 17.46 -4.02 -23.89
CA PRO A 94 16.49 -4.75 -24.71
C PRO A 94 16.91 -4.70 -26.18
N PHE A 95 16.32 -5.59 -26.97
CA PHE A 95 16.33 -5.50 -28.43
C PHE A 95 15.13 -4.70 -28.91
N THR A 96 15.33 -3.93 -30.00
CA THR A 96 14.22 -3.30 -30.72
C THR A 96 13.44 -4.36 -31.53
N ASP A 97 12.26 -4.00 -32.02
CA ASP A 97 11.47 -4.88 -32.89
C ASP A 97 12.22 -5.30 -34.16
N GLU A 98 13.20 -4.50 -34.60
CA GLU A 98 14.10 -4.80 -35.72
C GLU A 98 15.30 -5.69 -35.35
N GLY A 99 15.40 -6.15 -34.08
CA GLY A 99 16.50 -6.97 -33.59
C GLY A 99 17.81 -6.25 -33.31
N LYS A 100 17.80 -4.91 -33.23
CA LYS A 100 18.96 -4.10 -32.87
C LYS A 100 18.98 -3.86 -31.37
N LEU A 101 20.17 -3.66 -30.76
CA LEU A 101 20.29 -3.27 -29.36
C LEU A 101 19.74 -1.86 -29.16
N ALA A 102 18.81 -1.73 -28.21
CA ALA A 102 18.31 -0.44 -27.74
C ALA A 102 19.24 0.16 -26.67
N ASP A 103 18.91 1.37 -26.18
CA ASP A 103 19.64 2.02 -25.11
C ASP A 103 19.61 1.21 -23.82
N LYS A 104 20.73 1.22 -23.09
CA LYS A 104 20.83 0.63 -21.77
C LYS A 104 20.09 1.47 -20.75
N TYR A 105 19.47 0.80 -19.76
CA TYR A 105 18.89 1.42 -18.58
C TYR A 105 19.04 0.50 -17.38
N TYR A 106 18.97 1.08 -16.20
CA TYR A 106 18.93 0.32 -14.94
C TYR A 106 17.49 0.09 -14.52
N ARG A 107 17.22 -1.10 -13.99
CA ARG A 107 16.02 -1.41 -13.25
C ARG A 107 16.41 -1.62 -11.79
N TYR A 108 15.79 -0.88 -10.90
CA TYR A 108 16.07 -0.90 -9.47
C TYR A 108 14.84 -1.35 -8.70
N LEU A 109 15.02 -2.38 -7.89
CA LEU A 109 13.98 -2.93 -7.02
C LEU A 109 14.34 -2.64 -5.57
N LEU A 110 13.39 -2.10 -4.82
CA LEU A 110 13.52 -1.78 -3.41
C LEU A 110 12.44 -2.50 -2.63
N LEU A 111 12.82 -3.26 -1.60
CA LEU A 111 11.92 -3.78 -0.59
C LEU A 111 11.91 -2.83 0.60
N TYR A 112 10.71 -2.37 0.93
CA TYR A 112 10.44 -1.49 2.05
C TYR A 112 9.49 -2.17 3.01
N THR A 113 9.70 -2.03 4.32
CA THR A 113 8.88 -2.68 5.33
C THR A 113 8.30 -1.67 6.31
N VAL A 114 7.09 -1.95 6.76
CA VAL A 114 6.41 -1.18 7.81
C VAL A 114 5.90 -2.16 8.85
N PRO A 115 6.07 -1.90 10.16
CA PRO A 115 5.48 -2.74 11.19
C PRO A 115 3.96 -2.85 11.02
N ARG A 116 3.42 -4.07 11.09
CA ARG A 116 1.98 -4.33 10.93
C ARG A 116 1.15 -3.50 11.89
N GLU A 117 1.56 -3.45 13.15
CA GLU A 117 0.88 -2.67 14.20
C GLU A 117 0.68 -1.20 13.84
N GLN A 118 1.61 -0.59 13.10
CA GLN A 118 1.52 0.82 12.70
C GLN A 118 0.43 1.03 11.65
N ILE A 119 0.36 0.15 10.68
CA ILE A 119 -0.65 0.21 9.62
C ILE A 119 -2.02 -0.17 10.17
N ASP A 120 -2.11 -1.27 10.91
CA ASP A 120 -3.36 -1.75 11.48
C ASP A 120 -3.96 -0.71 12.45
N ALA A 121 -3.15 -0.08 13.29
CA ALA A 121 -3.58 1.02 14.15
C ALA A 121 -4.04 2.25 13.35
N ALA A 122 -3.37 2.58 12.24
CA ALA A 122 -3.78 3.67 11.36
C ALA A 122 -5.13 3.40 10.70
N ILE A 123 -5.37 2.17 10.26
CA ILE A 123 -6.66 1.75 9.69
C ILE A 123 -7.77 1.92 10.74
N GLN A 124 -7.58 1.42 11.95
CA GLN A 124 -8.57 1.53 13.02
C GLN A 124 -8.87 2.99 13.38
N ARG A 125 -7.84 3.84 13.45
CA ARG A 125 -8.05 5.28 13.66
C ARG A 125 -8.82 5.94 12.53
N ALA A 126 -8.50 5.63 11.27
CA ALA A 126 -9.19 6.19 10.11
C ALA A 126 -10.67 5.79 10.07
N LEU A 127 -10.99 4.53 10.38
CA LEU A 127 -12.36 4.04 10.51
C LEU A 127 -13.12 4.79 11.62
N ALA A 128 -12.51 4.92 12.80
CA ALA A 128 -13.10 5.62 13.94
C ALA A 128 -13.30 7.12 13.66
N ASP A 129 -12.36 7.77 13.01
CA ASP A 129 -12.45 9.18 12.65
C ASP A 129 -13.57 9.43 11.63
N GLN A 130 -13.73 8.54 10.66
CA GLN A 130 -14.81 8.63 9.70
C GLN A 130 -16.19 8.38 10.33
N ASP A 131 -16.30 7.47 11.30
CA ASP A 131 -17.53 7.26 12.08
C ASP A 131 -17.96 8.52 12.85
N LYS A 132 -17.00 9.29 13.34
CA LYS A 132 -17.30 10.56 14.04
C LYS A 132 -17.73 11.66 13.08
N LYS A 133 -17.14 11.72 11.88
CA LYS A 133 -17.44 12.74 10.87
C LYS A 133 -18.79 12.55 10.21
N ALA A 134 -19.14 11.32 9.89
CA ALA A 134 -20.35 10.95 9.18
C ALA A 134 -21.07 9.79 9.86
N LYS A 135 -22.12 10.08 10.59
CA LYS A 135 -22.93 9.05 11.24
C LYS A 135 -23.67 8.20 10.20
N PRO A 136 -23.88 6.90 10.45
CA PRO A 136 -24.69 6.06 9.60
C PRO A 136 -26.13 6.58 9.57
N LYS A 137 -26.76 6.49 8.41
CA LYS A 137 -28.13 6.98 8.19
C LYS A 137 -29.19 5.93 8.49
N THR A 138 -28.82 4.65 8.40
CA THR A 138 -29.70 3.50 8.59
C THR A 138 -29.02 2.43 9.42
N GLU A 139 -29.81 1.47 9.97
CA GLU A 139 -29.29 0.32 10.70
C GLU A 139 -28.49 -0.61 9.75
N GLU A 140 -28.93 -0.73 8.51
CA GLU A 140 -28.19 -1.51 7.50
C GLU A 140 -26.82 -0.92 7.23
N GLU A 141 -26.71 0.41 7.13
CA GLU A 141 -25.43 1.09 6.98
C GLU A 141 -24.53 0.87 8.20
N GLN A 142 -25.08 0.95 9.41
CA GLN A 142 -24.34 0.66 10.63
C GLN A 142 -23.83 -0.79 10.65
N THR A 143 -24.66 -1.74 10.28
CA THR A 143 -24.30 -3.17 10.19
C THR A 143 -23.19 -3.39 9.17
N ALA A 144 -23.27 -2.72 8.00
CA ALA A 144 -22.23 -2.80 6.97
C ALA A 144 -20.89 -2.21 7.46
N ARG A 145 -20.91 -1.07 8.17
CA ARG A 145 -19.71 -0.48 8.80
C ARG A 145 -19.10 -1.39 9.86
N ASP A 146 -19.92 -2.05 10.67
CA ASP A 146 -19.46 -3.01 11.68
C ASP A 146 -18.74 -4.20 11.03
N ARG A 147 -19.25 -4.71 9.91
CA ARG A 147 -18.58 -5.76 9.11
C ARG A 147 -17.27 -5.30 8.53
N VAL A 148 -17.17 -4.03 8.10
CA VAL A 148 -15.90 -3.44 7.67
C VAL A 148 -14.88 -3.44 8.81
N LYS A 149 -15.28 -3.05 10.01
CA LYS A 149 -14.40 -3.08 11.18
C LYS A 149 -13.91 -4.49 11.47
N GLU A 150 -14.80 -5.47 11.51
CA GLU A 150 -14.45 -6.88 11.69
C GLU A 150 -13.46 -7.36 10.62
N LEU A 151 -13.66 -6.97 9.35
CA LEU A 151 -12.76 -7.30 8.26
C LEU A 151 -11.31 -6.83 8.53
N PHE A 152 -11.15 -5.66 9.13
CA PHE A 152 -9.83 -5.08 9.40
C PHE A 152 -9.28 -5.37 10.80
N ASP A 153 -10.03 -6.06 11.66
CA ASP A 153 -9.51 -6.54 12.95
C ASP A 153 -8.40 -7.60 12.77
N GLU A 154 -8.42 -8.33 11.67
CA GLU A 154 -7.38 -9.29 11.30
C GLU A 154 -6.15 -8.65 10.60
N GLY A 155 -6.15 -7.33 10.44
CA GLY A 155 -5.13 -6.57 9.72
C GLY A 155 -5.41 -6.45 8.22
N LEU A 156 -4.36 -6.09 7.49
CA LEU A 156 -4.43 -5.80 6.05
C LEU A 156 -4.24 -7.05 5.19
#